data_6418ba217c3cccedb6e250ccdfc7ebb5
#
_entry.id   6418ba217c3cccedb6e250ccdfc7ebb5
#
_cell.length_a   1.000
_cell.length_b   1.000
_cell.length_c   1.000
_cell.angle_alpha   90.00
_cell.angle_beta   90.00
_cell.angle_gamma   90.00
#
_symmetry.space_group_name_H-M   'P 1'
#
loop_
_entity.id
_entity.type
_entity.pdbx_description
1 polymer ?
#
loop_
_entity_poly.entity_id
_entity_poly.type
_entity_poly.pdbx_seq_one_letter_code
_entity_poly.pdbx_strand_id
1 'polypeptide(L)'
;MNGVHDMGGMDGFGPVVRERNEPVFHADWERRAYSVVSLTIRTAGANIDEFRHAIERIPPARYLASSYYARWIAAAETILVEHGVVTREELLAKQDASIDPAVIANAVTTQGPTRMKEKSATRAPRARFVKGVRVRARNLNPVGHTRLPRYARGKVGVVERDWGVFVFPDANAHHAGTKPQHCYSVMFDARELWGKSAKVRERVYIDLWEDYLEPIGSKSKPKRQRAKRGTARRTGGY
;
A
#
# COMPACT_ATOMS: atom_id res chain seq x y z
N MET A 1 -3.87 4.84 -4.11
CA MET A 1 -5.29 5.20 -4.35
C MET A 1 -5.66 6.39 -3.49
N ASN A 2 -6.48 7.32 -3.98
CA ASN A 2 -7.00 8.42 -3.18
C ASN A 2 -8.35 7.99 -2.58
N GLY A 3 -8.48 8.01 -1.25
CA GLY A 3 -9.70 7.56 -0.59
C GLY A 3 -9.79 8.07 0.85
N VAL A 4 -10.89 7.76 1.51
CA VAL A 4 -11.14 8.16 2.92
C VAL A 4 -10.19 7.52 3.93
N HIS A 5 -9.50 6.46 3.54
CA HIS A 5 -8.48 5.79 4.36
C HIS A 5 -7.19 6.63 4.50
N ASP A 6 -6.92 7.55 3.55
CA ASP A 6 -5.72 8.41 3.56
C ASP A 6 -6.02 9.70 4.35
N MET A 7 -6.16 9.54 5.67
CA MET A 7 -6.57 10.60 6.61
C MET A 7 -5.40 11.41 7.17
N GLY A 8 -4.16 11.06 6.84
CA GLY A 8 -2.98 11.78 7.32
C GLY A 8 -3.02 13.26 6.94
N GLY A 9 -2.80 14.15 7.92
CA GLY A 9 -2.85 15.60 7.74
C GLY A 9 -4.25 16.20 7.56
N MET A 10 -5.30 15.45 7.87
CA MET A 10 -6.68 15.97 7.88
C MET A 10 -7.09 16.33 9.31
N ASP A 11 -7.83 17.42 9.44
CA ASP A 11 -8.42 17.90 10.69
C ASP A 11 -9.84 17.34 10.89
N GLY A 12 -10.41 17.55 12.09
CA GLY A 12 -11.82 17.29 12.37
C GLY A 12 -12.12 15.95 13.04
N PHE A 13 -11.08 15.14 13.36
CA PHE A 13 -11.27 13.84 14.05
C PHE A 13 -11.28 13.97 15.59
N GLY A 14 -11.14 15.17 16.13
CA GLY A 14 -11.06 15.40 17.56
C GLY A 14 -9.72 14.99 18.18
N PRO A 15 -9.61 15.09 19.51
CA PRO A 15 -8.41 14.68 20.22
C PRO A 15 -8.25 13.16 20.22
N VAL A 16 -7.01 12.69 20.26
CA VAL A 16 -6.72 11.27 20.46
C VAL A 16 -7.13 10.87 21.88
N VAL A 17 -8.15 10.03 22.00
CA VAL A 17 -8.59 9.45 23.28
C VAL A 17 -7.59 8.36 23.66
N ARG A 18 -6.99 8.50 24.85
CA ARG A 18 -6.08 7.51 25.41
C ARG A 18 -6.81 6.72 26.50
N GLU A 19 -6.94 5.44 26.30
CA GLU A 19 -7.48 4.54 27.31
C GLU A 19 -6.38 4.15 28.30
N ARG A 20 -6.73 4.16 29.61
CA ARG A 20 -5.85 3.64 30.65
C ARG A 20 -5.99 2.12 30.68
N ASN A 21 -4.88 1.39 30.48
CA ASN A 21 -4.86 -0.06 30.36
C ASN A 21 -5.73 -0.59 29.19
N GLU A 22 -5.57 0.01 28.02
CA GLU A 22 -6.28 -0.37 26.79
C GLU A 22 -6.15 -1.89 26.54
N PRO A 23 -7.27 -2.62 26.41
CA PRO A 23 -7.21 -4.05 26.11
C PRO A 23 -6.80 -4.27 24.65
N VAL A 24 -6.17 -5.40 24.36
CA VAL A 24 -5.81 -5.79 22.98
C VAL A 24 -7.05 -5.92 22.09
N PHE A 25 -8.16 -6.38 22.67
CA PHE A 25 -9.45 -6.49 22.01
C PHE A 25 -10.53 -5.94 22.96
N HIS A 26 -11.40 -5.07 22.45
CA HIS A 26 -12.48 -4.45 23.22
C HIS A 26 -13.72 -5.36 23.34
N ALA A 27 -13.80 -6.39 22.49
CA ALA A 27 -14.88 -7.37 22.51
C ALA A 27 -14.40 -8.76 22.03
N ASP A 28 -15.09 -9.81 22.47
CA ASP A 28 -14.72 -11.19 22.11
C ASP A 28 -14.77 -11.48 20.62
N TRP A 29 -15.69 -10.84 19.89
CA TRP A 29 -15.78 -11.02 18.45
C TRP A 29 -14.56 -10.47 17.70
N GLU A 30 -13.86 -9.46 18.22
CA GLU A 30 -12.65 -8.90 17.62
C GLU A 30 -11.50 -9.90 17.61
N ARG A 31 -11.34 -10.65 18.70
CA ARG A 31 -10.36 -11.74 18.78
C ARG A 31 -10.64 -12.82 17.74
N ARG A 32 -11.92 -13.19 17.60
CA ARG A 32 -12.33 -14.16 16.57
C ARG A 32 -12.09 -13.60 15.17
N ALA A 33 -12.47 -12.35 14.92
CA ALA A 33 -12.23 -11.67 13.65
C ALA A 33 -10.75 -11.65 13.28
N TYR A 34 -9.86 -11.29 14.22
CA TYR A 34 -8.42 -11.32 14.00
C TYR A 34 -7.92 -12.70 13.56
N SER A 35 -8.34 -13.75 14.27
CA SER A 35 -7.91 -15.11 13.97
C SER A 35 -8.45 -15.61 12.64
N VAL A 36 -9.75 -15.43 12.39
CA VAL A 36 -10.41 -15.87 11.15
C VAL A 36 -9.85 -15.12 9.94
N VAL A 37 -9.73 -13.80 10.00
CA VAL A 37 -9.21 -13.00 8.88
C VAL A 37 -7.76 -13.36 8.58
N SER A 38 -6.92 -13.53 9.61
CA SER A 38 -5.52 -13.92 9.43
C SER A 38 -5.39 -15.29 8.75
N LEU A 39 -6.25 -16.23 9.10
CA LEU A 39 -6.32 -17.54 8.49
C LEU A 39 -6.84 -17.44 7.04
N THR A 40 -7.93 -16.71 6.82
CA THR A 40 -8.56 -16.49 5.52
C THR A 40 -7.57 -15.95 4.49
N ILE A 41 -6.83 -14.89 4.83
CA ILE A 41 -5.83 -14.28 3.93
C ILE A 41 -4.78 -15.31 3.55
N ARG A 42 -4.28 -16.08 4.53
CA ARG A 42 -3.27 -17.13 4.29
C ARG A 42 -3.81 -18.25 3.39
N THR A 43 -5.02 -18.71 3.66
CA THR A 43 -5.66 -19.82 2.91
C THR A 43 -6.01 -19.41 1.49
N ALA A 44 -6.48 -18.19 1.29
CA ALA A 44 -6.72 -17.63 -0.04
C ALA A 44 -5.44 -17.38 -0.84
N GLY A 45 -4.26 -17.44 -0.21
CA GLY A 45 -2.99 -17.11 -0.86
C GLY A 45 -2.80 -15.62 -1.12
N ALA A 46 -3.59 -14.77 -0.46
CA ALA A 46 -3.50 -13.32 -0.60
C ALA A 46 -2.29 -12.77 0.17
N ASN A 47 -1.74 -11.66 -0.33
CA ASN A 47 -0.66 -10.96 0.33
C ASN A 47 -1.16 -9.77 1.17
N ILE A 48 -0.28 -9.23 2.02
CA ILE A 48 -0.63 -8.14 2.94
C ILE A 48 -1.02 -6.84 2.22
N ASP A 49 -0.44 -6.57 1.06
CA ASP A 49 -0.72 -5.33 0.33
C ASP A 49 -2.06 -5.43 -0.41
N GLU A 50 -2.40 -6.63 -0.89
CA GLU A 50 -3.74 -6.94 -1.41
C GLU A 50 -4.81 -6.79 -0.34
N PHE A 51 -4.55 -7.27 0.89
CA PHE A 51 -5.46 -7.09 2.01
C PHE A 51 -5.65 -5.60 2.36
N ARG A 52 -4.57 -4.82 2.39
CA ARG A 52 -4.66 -3.37 2.59
C ARG A 52 -5.48 -2.71 1.48
N HIS A 53 -5.25 -3.11 0.23
CA HIS A 53 -6.00 -2.59 -0.90
C HIS A 53 -7.50 -2.94 -0.83
N ALA A 54 -7.86 -4.12 -0.35
CA ALA A 54 -9.26 -4.49 -0.11
C ALA A 54 -9.91 -3.57 0.94
N ILE A 55 -9.22 -3.24 2.04
CA ILE A 55 -9.69 -2.26 3.03
C ILE A 55 -9.89 -0.87 2.40
N GLU A 56 -8.95 -0.43 1.56
CA GLU A 56 -8.98 0.88 0.90
C GLU A 56 -10.17 1.05 -0.06
N ARG A 57 -10.70 -0.07 -0.57
CA ARG A 57 -11.85 -0.12 -1.50
C ARG A 57 -13.21 -0.20 -0.80
N ILE A 58 -13.26 -0.30 0.52
CA ILE A 58 -14.52 -0.25 1.26
C ILE A 58 -15.23 1.08 0.95
N PRO A 59 -16.54 1.05 0.62
CA PRO A 59 -17.28 2.28 0.34
C PRO A 59 -17.10 3.32 1.45
N PRO A 60 -16.87 4.61 1.13
CA PRO A 60 -16.48 5.64 2.09
C PRO A 60 -17.35 5.72 3.35
N ALA A 61 -18.67 5.70 3.20
CA ALA A 61 -19.58 5.75 4.34
C ALA A 61 -19.44 4.52 5.25
N ARG A 62 -19.33 3.31 4.66
CA ARG A 62 -19.11 2.07 5.41
C ARG A 62 -17.74 2.09 6.10
N TYR A 63 -16.69 2.56 5.41
CA TYR A 63 -15.35 2.67 5.98
C TYR A 63 -15.35 3.53 7.25
N LEU A 64 -15.94 4.73 7.18
CA LEU A 64 -15.98 5.67 8.31
C LEU A 64 -16.84 5.17 9.48
N ALA A 65 -17.94 4.47 9.20
CA ALA A 65 -18.83 3.90 10.21
C ALA A 65 -18.32 2.58 10.83
N SER A 66 -17.31 1.93 10.22
CA SER A 66 -16.84 0.62 10.66
C SER A 66 -15.74 0.74 11.72
N SER A 67 -15.77 -0.15 12.72
CA SER A 67 -14.65 -0.36 13.64
C SER A 67 -13.44 -0.98 12.92
N TYR A 68 -12.31 -1.04 13.61
CA TYR A 68 -11.06 -1.57 13.04
C TYR A 68 -11.22 -3.00 12.51
N TYR A 69 -11.72 -3.92 13.33
CA TYR A 69 -11.88 -5.32 12.92
C TYR A 69 -13.06 -5.56 11.98
N ALA A 70 -14.08 -4.70 11.98
CA ALA A 70 -15.14 -4.75 10.98
C ALA A 70 -14.63 -4.46 9.56
N ARG A 71 -13.66 -3.55 9.41
CA ARG A 71 -12.96 -3.31 8.14
C ARG A 71 -12.13 -4.53 7.71
N TRP A 72 -11.53 -5.25 8.66
CA TRP A 72 -10.80 -6.48 8.37
C TRP A 72 -11.71 -7.56 7.81
N ILE A 73 -12.88 -7.77 8.43
CA ILE A 73 -13.87 -8.74 7.94
C ILE A 73 -14.32 -8.36 6.51
N ALA A 74 -14.67 -7.10 6.27
CA ALA A 74 -15.09 -6.64 4.95
C ALA A 74 -14.00 -6.84 3.87
N ALA A 75 -12.73 -6.66 4.23
CA ALA A 75 -11.62 -6.94 3.33
C ALA A 75 -11.44 -8.44 3.06
N ALA A 76 -11.60 -9.29 4.09
CA ALA A 76 -11.53 -10.74 3.94
C ALA A 76 -12.66 -11.27 3.04
N GLU A 77 -13.89 -10.78 3.20
CA GLU A 77 -15.03 -11.07 2.31
C GLU A 77 -14.68 -10.73 0.85
N THR A 78 -14.11 -9.55 0.63
CA THR A 78 -13.68 -9.11 -0.72
C THR A 78 -12.63 -10.05 -1.31
N ILE A 79 -11.60 -10.42 -0.54
CA ILE A 79 -10.52 -11.30 -0.97
C ILE A 79 -11.06 -12.70 -1.29
N LEU A 80 -11.92 -13.26 -0.43
CA LEU A 80 -12.49 -14.58 -0.65
C LEU A 80 -13.27 -14.67 -1.97
N VAL A 81 -14.03 -13.63 -2.31
CA VAL A 81 -14.76 -13.55 -3.57
C VAL A 81 -13.81 -13.36 -4.76
N GLU A 82 -12.84 -12.47 -4.67
CA GLU A 82 -11.90 -12.19 -5.76
C GLU A 82 -10.98 -13.38 -6.06
N HIS A 83 -10.65 -14.18 -5.04
CA HIS A 83 -9.89 -15.43 -5.22
C HIS A 83 -10.76 -16.64 -5.58
N GLY A 84 -12.08 -16.47 -5.72
CA GLY A 84 -13.00 -17.54 -6.10
C GLY A 84 -13.15 -18.64 -5.04
N VAL A 85 -12.82 -18.33 -3.77
CA VAL A 85 -13.00 -19.27 -2.65
C VAL A 85 -14.47 -19.40 -2.28
N VAL A 86 -15.22 -18.30 -2.36
CA VAL A 86 -16.67 -18.24 -2.19
C VAL A 86 -17.29 -17.29 -3.21
N THR A 87 -18.56 -17.50 -3.53
CA THR A 87 -19.31 -16.55 -4.34
C THR A 87 -19.93 -15.46 -3.45
N ARG A 88 -20.34 -14.36 -4.07
CA ARG A 88 -21.06 -13.29 -3.36
C ARG A 88 -22.41 -13.78 -2.84
N GLU A 89 -23.11 -14.64 -3.61
CA GLU A 89 -24.39 -15.25 -3.27
C GLU A 89 -24.26 -16.15 -2.04
N GLU A 90 -23.20 -16.95 -1.96
CA GLU A 90 -22.91 -17.80 -0.79
C GLU A 90 -22.64 -16.97 0.47
N LEU A 91 -21.92 -15.87 0.37
CA LEU A 91 -21.71 -14.96 1.49
C LEU A 91 -23.02 -14.35 2.00
N LEU A 92 -23.89 -13.92 1.08
CA LEU A 92 -25.19 -13.32 1.43
C LEU A 92 -26.14 -14.35 2.02
N ALA A 93 -26.16 -15.58 1.49
CA ALA A 93 -27.05 -16.66 1.96
C ALA A 93 -26.66 -17.16 3.37
N LYS A 94 -25.42 -16.98 3.80
CA LYS A 94 -24.91 -17.49 5.08
C LYS A 94 -24.75 -16.41 6.15
N GLN A 95 -25.27 -15.22 5.96
CA GLN A 95 -25.24 -14.18 7.01
C GLN A 95 -25.92 -14.62 8.31
N ASP A 96 -26.80 -15.64 8.27
CA ASP A 96 -27.50 -16.20 9.42
C ASP A 96 -27.01 -17.61 9.83
N ALA A 97 -26.01 -18.20 9.14
CA ALA A 97 -25.54 -19.54 9.43
C ALA A 97 -24.28 -19.52 10.31
N SER A 98 -24.28 -20.32 11.37
CA SER A 98 -23.07 -20.63 12.13
C SER A 98 -22.07 -21.36 11.24
N ILE A 99 -20.83 -20.89 11.18
CA ILE A 99 -19.76 -21.53 10.43
C ILE A 99 -19.43 -22.86 11.12
N ASP A 100 -19.55 -23.97 10.39
CA ASP A 100 -19.14 -25.29 10.88
C ASP A 100 -17.62 -25.30 11.15
N PRO A 101 -17.19 -25.57 12.39
CA PRO A 101 -15.78 -25.65 12.74
C PRO A 101 -14.96 -26.65 11.89
N ALA A 102 -15.61 -27.71 11.35
CA ALA A 102 -14.97 -28.70 10.49
C ALA A 102 -14.53 -28.11 9.16
N VAL A 103 -15.23 -27.10 8.62
CA VAL A 103 -14.83 -26.40 7.39
C VAL A 103 -13.54 -25.63 7.60
N ILE A 104 -13.38 -25.02 8.80
CA ILE A 104 -12.15 -24.29 9.17
C ILE A 104 -10.99 -25.28 9.34
N ALA A 105 -11.23 -26.42 10.01
CA ALA A 105 -10.19 -27.42 10.25
C ALA A 105 -9.66 -28.02 8.95
N ASN A 106 -10.52 -28.31 7.95
CA ASN A 106 -10.13 -28.84 6.65
C ASN A 106 -9.34 -27.82 5.82
N ALA A 107 -9.67 -26.53 5.88
CA ALA A 107 -8.92 -25.47 5.19
C ALA A 107 -7.50 -25.31 5.75
N VAL A 108 -7.30 -25.56 7.05
CA VAL A 108 -5.99 -25.48 7.73
C VAL A 108 -5.07 -26.64 7.36
N THR A 109 -5.63 -27.84 7.09
CA THR A 109 -4.85 -29.06 6.85
C THR A 109 -4.37 -29.22 5.40
N THR A 110 -5.00 -28.55 4.43
CA THR A 110 -4.75 -28.81 3.00
C THR A 110 -3.67 -27.94 2.37
N GLN A 111 -3.26 -26.85 2.99
CA GLN A 111 -2.15 -26.05 2.44
C GLN A 111 -1.23 -25.54 3.56
N GLY A 112 -0.16 -26.29 3.78
CA GLY A 112 1.00 -25.76 4.47
C GLY A 112 1.50 -24.48 3.75
N PRO A 113 2.22 -23.59 4.44
CA PRO A 113 2.69 -22.34 3.83
C PRO A 113 3.53 -22.70 2.61
N THR A 114 3.00 -22.44 1.44
CA THR A 114 3.80 -22.46 0.21
C THR A 114 4.79 -21.31 0.33
N ARG A 115 5.92 -21.63 0.96
CA ARG A 115 7.09 -20.75 0.90
C ARG A 115 7.46 -20.67 -0.57
N MET A 116 7.00 -19.62 -1.24
CA MET A 116 7.48 -19.30 -2.56
C MET A 116 9.00 -19.22 -2.46
N LYS A 117 9.67 -20.27 -2.95
CA LYS A 117 11.12 -20.21 -3.22
C LYS A 117 11.25 -19.15 -4.30
N GLU A 118 11.58 -17.94 -3.90
CA GLU A 118 12.10 -16.95 -4.84
C GLU A 118 13.30 -17.57 -5.55
N LYS A 119 13.07 -17.95 -6.80
CA LYS A 119 14.18 -18.13 -7.75
C LYS A 119 14.67 -16.72 -8.08
N SER A 120 15.45 -16.14 -7.21
CA SER A 120 16.10 -14.89 -7.51
C SER A 120 17.61 -15.04 -7.40
N ALA A 121 18.23 -15.31 -8.52
CA ALA A 121 19.61 -14.99 -8.80
C ALA A 121 19.74 -13.60 -9.45
N THR A 122 18.82 -12.68 -9.18
CA THR A 122 18.97 -11.29 -9.60
C THR A 122 19.69 -10.53 -8.51
N ARG A 123 20.83 -9.92 -8.89
CA ARG A 123 21.61 -9.04 -8.01
C ARG A 123 20.68 -8.02 -7.38
N ALA A 124 20.70 -7.91 -6.04
CA ALA A 124 19.89 -6.93 -5.32
C ALA A 124 20.05 -5.54 -5.94
N PRO A 125 18.95 -4.77 -6.11
CA PRO A 125 19.02 -3.42 -6.64
C PRO A 125 19.97 -2.57 -5.79
N ARG A 126 20.65 -1.60 -6.42
CA ARG A 126 21.50 -0.65 -5.69
C ARG A 126 20.66 0.52 -5.23
N ALA A 127 20.91 0.97 -4.00
CA ALA A 127 20.28 2.18 -3.45
C ALA A 127 20.59 3.39 -4.34
N ARG A 128 19.57 4.16 -4.71
CA ARG A 128 19.71 5.42 -5.48
C ARG A 128 20.02 6.60 -4.57
N PHE A 129 19.62 6.53 -3.32
CA PHE A 129 19.77 7.63 -2.38
C PHE A 129 20.59 7.18 -1.17
N VAL A 130 21.35 8.11 -0.61
CA VAL A 130 22.13 7.89 0.61
C VAL A 130 21.63 8.86 1.71
N LYS A 131 21.92 8.57 2.97
CA LYS A 131 21.61 9.43 4.10
C LYS A 131 22.04 10.87 3.86
N GLY A 132 21.21 11.83 4.20
CA GLY A 132 21.42 13.26 4.06
C GLY A 132 21.03 13.84 2.69
N VAL A 133 20.75 13.01 1.69
CA VAL A 133 20.31 13.50 0.38
C VAL A 133 18.90 14.05 0.46
N ARG A 134 18.67 15.23 -0.14
CA ARG A 134 17.33 15.81 -0.31
C ARG A 134 16.61 15.14 -1.47
N VAL A 135 15.40 14.71 -1.22
CA VAL A 135 14.52 14.06 -2.19
C VAL A 135 13.15 14.72 -2.20
N ARG A 136 12.45 14.60 -3.30
CA ARG A 136 11.05 14.99 -3.40
C ARG A 136 10.19 13.72 -3.46
N ALA A 137 9.19 13.63 -2.61
CA ALA A 137 8.13 12.64 -2.79
C ALA A 137 7.34 13.01 -4.05
N ARG A 138 7.24 12.07 -5.00
CA ARG A 138 6.60 12.33 -6.28
C ARG A 138 5.11 12.62 -6.10
N ASN A 139 4.55 13.49 -6.92
CA ASN A 139 3.11 13.74 -6.93
C ASN A 139 2.40 12.68 -7.78
N LEU A 140 2.20 11.49 -7.20
CA LEU A 140 1.56 10.35 -7.83
C LEU A 140 0.14 10.16 -7.28
N ASN A 141 -0.81 9.90 -8.18
CA ASN A 141 -2.20 9.64 -7.85
C ASN A 141 -2.65 8.31 -8.50
N PRO A 142 -2.10 7.16 -8.10
CA PRO A 142 -2.45 5.88 -8.70
C PRO A 142 -3.90 5.52 -8.38
N VAL A 143 -4.55 4.83 -9.32
CA VAL A 143 -5.91 4.27 -9.13
C VAL A 143 -5.87 3.12 -8.13
N GLY A 144 -4.80 2.30 -8.18
CA GLY A 144 -4.59 1.16 -7.30
C GLY A 144 -3.95 1.52 -5.95
N HIS A 145 -3.54 0.47 -5.25
CA HIS A 145 -2.86 0.57 -3.95
C HIS A 145 -1.59 1.42 -4.01
N THR A 146 -1.34 2.20 -2.98
CA THR A 146 -0.07 2.90 -2.76
C THR A 146 0.18 3.15 -1.28
N ARG A 147 1.46 3.14 -0.89
CA ARG A 147 1.91 3.53 0.45
C ARG A 147 2.41 4.97 0.52
N LEU A 148 2.29 5.74 -0.58
CA LEU A 148 2.62 7.16 -0.60
C LEU A 148 1.44 8.00 -0.12
N PRO A 149 1.44 8.53 1.12
CA PRO A 149 0.33 9.28 1.66
C PRO A 149 0.17 10.62 0.93
N ARG A 150 -1.06 11.06 0.77
CA ARG A 150 -1.41 12.28 0.01
C ARG A 150 -0.70 13.52 0.52
N TYR A 151 -0.60 13.68 1.84
CA TYR A 151 0.02 14.86 2.45
C TYR A 151 1.53 15.00 2.17
N ALA A 152 2.21 13.89 1.82
CA ALA A 152 3.63 13.91 1.49
C ALA A 152 3.91 14.15 0.00
N ARG A 153 2.91 14.00 -0.89
CA ARG A 153 3.11 14.11 -2.34
C ARG A 153 3.59 15.50 -2.75
N GLY A 154 4.63 15.54 -3.57
CA GLY A 154 5.28 16.78 -4.01
C GLY A 154 6.17 17.44 -2.97
N LYS A 155 6.18 16.97 -1.73
CA LYS A 155 6.94 17.55 -0.62
C LYS A 155 8.39 17.13 -0.63
N VAL A 156 9.23 17.99 -0.09
CA VAL A 156 10.68 17.80 -0.03
C VAL A 156 11.08 17.31 1.36
N GLY A 157 11.81 16.21 1.40
CA GLY A 157 12.37 15.64 2.62
C GLY A 157 13.86 15.33 2.49
N VAL A 158 14.42 14.77 3.54
CA VAL A 158 15.81 14.33 3.62
C VAL A 158 15.83 12.85 3.96
N VAL A 159 16.58 12.07 3.22
CA VAL A 159 16.78 10.64 3.51
C VAL A 159 17.54 10.52 4.83
N GLU A 160 16.91 9.93 5.83
CA GLU A 160 17.51 9.70 7.14
C GLU A 160 18.13 8.32 7.24
N ARG A 161 17.48 7.31 6.63
CA ARG A 161 17.92 5.92 6.69
C ARG A 161 17.48 5.14 5.46
N ASP A 162 18.32 4.22 5.02
CA ASP A 162 17.98 3.16 4.07
C ASP A 162 17.69 1.87 4.88
N TRP A 163 16.49 1.35 4.74
CA TRP A 163 16.06 0.11 5.38
C TRP A 163 16.48 -1.14 4.58
N GLY A 164 17.02 -0.96 3.37
CA GLY A 164 17.31 -2.03 2.44
C GLY A 164 16.16 -2.33 1.48
N VAL A 165 16.20 -3.51 0.89
CA VAL A 165 15.31 -3.91 -0.21
C VAL A 165 14.05 -4.58 0.32
N PHE A 166 12.89 -4.09 -0.13
CA PHE A 166 11.57 -4.63 0.18
C PHE A 166 10.74 -4.78 -1.09
N VAL A 167 9.73 -5.64 -1.02
CA VAL A 167 8.69 -5.76 -2.05
C VAL A 167 8.00 -4.42 -2.24
N PHE A 168 7.72 -4.03 -3.48
CA PHE A 168 7.01 -2.79 -3.79
C PHE A 168 5.50 -2.98 -3.66
N PRO A 169 4.83 -2.31 -2.69
CA PRO A 169 3.43 -2.55 -2.36
C PRO A 169 2.47 -2.34 -3.52
N ASP A 170 2.70 -1.29 -4.33
CA ASP A 170 1.84 -0.95 -5.48
C ASP A 170 1.81 -2.07 -6.53
N ALA A 171 2.91 -2.77 -6.75
CA ALA A 171 2.96 -3.91 -7.65
C ALA A 171 2.41 -5.18 -6.98
N ASN A 172 2.78 -5.42 -5.72
CA ASN A 172 2.43 -6.63 -4.99
C ASN A 172 0.92 -6.75 -4.75
N ALA A 173 0.23 -5.65 -4.44
CA ALA A 173 -1.22 -5.63 -4.23
C ALA A 173 -2.02 -5.99 -5.49
N HIS A 174 -1.41 -5.93 -6.66
CA HIS A 174 -2.06 -6.18 -7.96
C HIS A 174 -1.49 -7.38 -8.70
N HIS A 175 -0.75 -8.26 -7.99
CA HIS A 175 -0.07 -9.42 -8.58
C HIS A 175 0.82 -9.10 -9.79
N ALA A 176 1.32 -7.85 -9.86
CA ALA A 176 2.22 -7.37 -10.91
C ALA A 176 3.71 -7.66 -10.59
N GLY A 177 3.96 -8.66 -9.76
CA GLY A 177 5.27 -9.07 -9.28
C GLY A 177 5.73 -8.31 -8.04
N THR A 178 6.87 -8.73 -7.47
CA THR A 178 7.40 -8.19 -6.21
C THR A 178 8.09 -6.84 -6.38
N LYS A 179 8.65 -6.57 -7.58
CA LYS A 179 9.37 -5.33 -7.94
C LYS A 179 10.24 -4.80 -6.80
N PRO A 180 11.21 -5.62 -6.30
CA PRO A 180 11.97 -5.29 -5.10
C PRO A 180 12.80 -4.02 -5.29
N GLN A 181 12.75 -3.12 -4.31
CA GLN A 181 13.45 -1.85 -4.33
C GLN A 181 13.75 -1.35 -2.91
N HIS A 182 14.67 -0.41 -2.78
CA HIS A 182 15.00 0.16 -1.49
C HIS A 182 13.82 0.95 -0.90
N CYS A 183 13.66 0.81 0.42
CA CYS A 183 12.74 1.60 1.23
C CYS A 183 13.57 2.52 2.14
N TYR A 184 13.22 3.80 2.14
CA TYR A 184 13.96 4.82 2.89
C TYR A 184 13.06 5.46 3.94
N SER A 185 13.58 5.66 5.15
CA SER A 185 12.98 6.60 6.09
C SER A 185 13.34 8.02 5.64
N VAL A 186 12.33 8.78 5.25
CA VAL A 186 12.48 10.17 4.79
C VAL A 186 11.91 11.11 5.84
N MET A 187 12.75 12.02 6.32
CA MET A 187 12.38 13.07 7.27
C MET A 187 11.84 14.28 6.52
N PHE A 188 10.65 14.71 6.90
CA PHE A 188 10.02 15.94 6.43
C PHE A 188 9.95 16.95 7.58
N ASP A 189 10.27 18.20 7.31
CA ASP A 189 9.98 19.29 8.24
C ASP A 189 8.46 19.52 8.27
N ALA A 190 7.88 19.72 9.47
CA ALA A 190 6.45 19.94 9.59
C ALA A 190 5.97 21.16 8.80
N ARG A 191 6.82 22.18 8.65
CA ARG A 191 6.50 23.35 7.82
C ARG A 191 6.47 23.08 6.33
N GLU A 192 7.24 22.09 5.85
CA GLU A 192 7.14 21.62 4.46
C GLU A 192 5.79 20.94 4.23
N LEU A 193 5.31 20.17 5.21
CA LEU A 193 4.05 19.43 5.09
C LEU A 193 2.83 20.33 5.30
N TRP A 194 2.82 21.11 6.37
CA TRP A 194 1.64 21.80 6.91
C TRP A 194 1.67 23.33 6.76
N GLY A 195 2.76 23.87 6.21
CA GLY A 195 2.91 25.31 6.03
C GLY A 195 3.50 26.04 7.24
N LYS A 196 3.52 27.37 7.15
CA LYS A 196 4.24 28.24 8.11
C LYS A 196 3.69 28.20 9.54
N SER A 197 2.43 27.82 9.73
CA SER A 197 1.77 27.70 11.04
C SER A 197 2.24 26.50 11.86
N ALA A 198 2.84 25.50 11.21
CA ALA A 198 3.38 24.35 11.91
C ALA A 198 4.54 24.76 12.84
N LYS A 199 4.66 24.05 13.96
CA LYS A 199 5.71 24.33 14.96
C LYS A 199 7.10 24.15 14.36
N VAL A 200 7.98 25.05 14.73
CA VAL A 200 9.40 25.00 14.36
C VAL A 200 10.03 23.76 15.01
N ARG A 201 10.83 23.01 14.25
CA ARG A 201 11.54 21.78 14.67
C ARG A 201 10.69 20.53 14.84
N GLU A 202 9.39 20.55 14.57
CA GLU A 202 8.62 19.31 14.41
C GLU A 202 8.99 18.61 13.10
N ARG A 203 9.13 17.30 13.17
CA ARG A 203 9.54 16.46 12.04
C ARG A 203 8.64 15.25 11.93
N VAL A 204 8.36 14.86 10.69
CA VAL A 204 7.61 13.64 10.37
C VAL A 204 8.53 12.72 9.58
N TYR A 205 8.59 11.46 9.98
CA TYR A 205 9.35 10.43 9.30
C TYR A 205 8.38 9.49 8.60
N ILE A 206 8.63 9.24 7.32
CA ILE A 206 7.79 8.39 6.49
C ILE A 206 8.68 7.41 5.74
N ASP A 207 8.31 6.13 5.79
CA ASP A 207 9.00 5.10 5.03
C ASP A 207 8.46 5.07 3.60
N LEU A 208 9.31 5.41 2.65
CA LEU A 208 8.99 5.58 1.23
C LEU A 208 9.87 4.72 0.35
N TRP A 209 9.25 3.97 -0.55
CA TRP A 209 9.96 3.19 -1.57
C TRP A 209 10.60 4.09 -2.62
N GLU A 210 11.65 3.57 -3.24
CA GLU A 210 12.47 4.32 -4.20
C GLU A 210 11.67 4.94 -5.35
N ASP A 211 10.67 4.22 -5.85
CA ASP A 211 9.81 4.70 -6.93
C ASP A 211 8.91 5.87 -6.54
N TYR A 212 8.70 6.10 -5.25
CA TYR A 212 7.99 7.29 -4.77
C TYR A 212 8.85 8.54 -4.70
N LEU A 213 10.16 8.41 -4.93
CA LEU A 213 11.13 9.47 -4.70
C LEU A 213 11.78 9.93 -6.01
N GLU A 214 12.07 11.21 -6.09
CA GLU A 214 12.89 11.80 -7.15
C GLU A 214 13.98 12.69 -6.55
N PRO A 215 15.17 12.74 -7.18
CA PRO A 215 16.24 13.62 -6.72
C PRO A 215 15.87 15.08 -6.94
N ILE A 216 16.23 15.94 -6.01
CA ILE A 216 16.12 17.40 -6.19
C ILE A 216 17.32 17.88 -7.00
N GLY A 217 17.07 18.52 -8.13
CA GLY A 217 18.12 19.10 -8.97
C GLY A 217 18.45 18.33 -10.24
N SER A 218 17.86 17.19 -10.51
CA SER A 218 17.91 16.63 -11.88
C SER A 218 16.87 17.36 -12.74
N LYS A 219 17.31 18.39 -13.49
CA LYS A 219 16.55 18.85 -14.65
C LYS A 219 16.34 17.62 -15.53
N SER A 220 15.10 17.14 -15.62
CA SER A 220 14.73 16.13 -16.60
C SER A 220 15.18 16.66 -17.97
N LYS A 221 16.22 16.03 -18.55
CA LYS A 221 16.58 16.31 -19.94
C LYS A 221 15.33 16.00 -20.77
N PRO A 222 14.78 16.95 -21.52
CA PRO A 222 13.64 16.66 -22.38
C PRO A 222 14.08 15.54 -23.33
N LYS A 223 13.29 14.47 -23.42
CA LYS A 223 13.50 13.40 -24.40
C LYS A 223 13.54 14.08 -25.77
N ARG A 224 14.72 14.16 -26.38
CA ARG A 224 14.87 14.57 -27.76
C ARG A 224 14.05 13.62 -28.62
N GLN A 225 12.90 14.10 -29.09
CA GLN A 225 12.17 13.44 -30.16
C GLN A 225 13.14 13.33 -31.34
N ARG A 226 13.55 12.11 -31.67
CA ARG A 226 14.29 11.80 -32.87
C ARG A 226 13.35 12.07 -34.04
N ALA A 227 13.53 13.22 -34.66
CA ALA A 227 12.87 13.55 -35.94
C ALA A 227 13.27 12.44 -36.93
N LYS A 228 12.28 11.69 -37.39
CA LYS A 228 12.45 10.78 -38.53
C LYS A 228 12.84 11.63 -39.73
N ARG A 229 14.09 11.57 -40.18
CA ARG A 229 14.52 12.07 -41.46
C ARG A 229 13.77 11.28 -42.54
N GLY A 230 12.79 11.90 -43.15
CA GLY A 230 12.14 11.41 -44.35
C GLY A 230 13.16 11.40 -45.49
N THR A 231 13.45 10.23 -46.02
CA THR A 231 14.18 10.04 -47.27
C THR A 231 13.27 10.46 -48.41
N ALA A 232 13.50 11.66 -48.93
CA ALA A 232 12.93 12.09 -50.21
C ALA A 232 13.54 11.24 -51.34
N ARG A 233 12.78 10.36 -51.92
CA ARG A 233 13.11 9.73 -53.21
C ARG A 233 12.98 10.79 -54.32
N ARG A 234 14.11 11.14 -54.91
CA ARG A 234 14.17 11.80 -56.20
C ARG A 234 13.79 10.77 -57.26
N THR A 235 12.68 10.96 -57.91
CA THR A 235 12.40 10.35 -59.21
C THR A 235 12.82 11.36 -60.29
N GLY A 236 13.94 11.06 -60.96
CA GLY A 236 14.37 11.77 -62.15
C GLY A 236 13.58 11.29 -63.37
N GLY A 237 13.35 12.22 -64.25
CA GLY A 237 12.51 12.09 -65.40
C GLY A 237 13.09 11.30 -66.55
N TYR A 238 12.23 11.02 -67.45
CA TYR A 238 12.32 11.26 -68.92
C TYR A 238 10.91 11.48 -69.40
#